data_0efdb7fa8cfae3762d242574468651f8
#
_entry.id   0efdb7fa8cfae3762d242574468651f8
#
_cell.length_a   1.000
_cell.length_b   1.000
_cell.length_c   1.000
_cell.angle_alpha   90.00
_cell.angle_beta   90.00
_cell.angle_gamma   90.00
#
_symmetry.space_group_name_H-M   'P 1'
#
loop_
_entity.id
_entity.type
_entity.pdbx_description
1 polymer ?
#
loop_
_entity_poly.entity_id
_entity_poly.type
_entity_poly.pdbx_seq_one_letter_code
_entity_poly.pdbx_strand_id
1 'polypeptide(L)'
;MSASQTTMDKLYGMRLSVMAQAYRDQEETHGIADMTFDERFAMIVDAEWDSRRINKRTRLLRQAAFSDPEANVIDIRYDADRKLDKARIAELANCEWVKAHRNVVITGASGAGKSWLACALGVAACNAFHSVRYTRMPEMLDELTVSKDEEWLKSKKRCTK
;
A
#
# COMPACT_ATOMS: atom_id res chain seq x y z
N MET A 1 -26.12 28.29 15.31
CA MET A 1 -25.17 27.51 14.51
C MET A 1 -25.70 27.45 13.10
N SER A 2 -24.85 27.69 12.08
CA SER A 2 -25.30 27.54 10.69
C SER A 2 -25.46 26.06 10.33
N ALA A 3 -26.30 25.75 9.33
CA ALA A 3 -26.50 24.37 8.86
C ALA A 3 -25.16 23.73 8.42
N SER A 4 -24.27 24.52 7.86
CA SER A 4 -22.92 24.14 7.46
C SER A 4 -22.07 23.68 8.67
N GLN A 5 -22.06 24.43 9.77
CA GLN A 5 -21.32 24.06 10.99
C GLN A 5 -21.80 22.72 11.55
N THR A 6 -23.12 22.51 11.62
CA THR A 6 -23.69 21.24 12.10
C THR A 6 -23.28 20.05 11.20
N THR A 7 -23.19 20.27 9.88
CA THR A 7 -22.75 19.26 8.92
C THR A 7 -21.29 18.91 9.13
N MET A 8 -20.43 19.91 9.29
CA MET A 8 -19.00 19.68 9.58
C MET A 8 -18.79 18.90 10.89
N ASP A 9 -19.50 19.24 11.95
CA ASP A 9 -19.38 18.54 13.23
C ASP A 9 -19.76 17.05 13.10
N LYS A 10 -20.78 16.74 12.28
CA LYS A 10 -21.16 15.35 11.98
C LYS A 10 -20.09 14.63 11.17
N LEU A 11 -19.50 15.28 10.16
CA LEU A 11 -18.40 14.69 9.37
C LEU A 11 -17.18 14.38 10.26
N TYR A 12 -16.79 15.30 11.15
CA TYR A 12 -15.74 15.04 12.13
C TYR A 12 -16.10 13.88 13.07
N GLY A 13 -17.32 13.83 13.56
CA GLY A 13 -17.82 12.73 14.40
C GLY A 13 -17.77 11.37 13.69
N MET A 14 -17.98 11.33 12.39
CA MET A 14 -17.84 10.15 11.52
C MET A 14 -16.38 9.87 11.11
N ARG A 15 -15.40 10.63 11.55
CA ARG A 15 -13.97 10.54 11.16
C ARG A 15 -13.76 10.78 9.66
N LEU A 16 -14.50 11.70 9.07
CA LEU A 16 -14.40 12.14 7.69
C LEU A 16 -13.79 13.56 7.64
N SER A 17 -12.61 13.70 8.24
CA SER A 17 -11.99 15.02 8.45
C SER A 17 -11.56 15.70 7.15
N VAL A 18 -11.11 14.94 6.16
CA VAL A 18 -10.71 15.47 4.85
C VAL A 18 -11.95 15.90 4.06
N MET A 19 -13.02 15.13 4.13
CA MET A 19 -14.32 15.48 3.56
C MET A 19 -14.88 16.78 4.18
N ALA A 20 -14.76 16.93 5.51
CA ALA A 20 -15.18 18.15 6.21
C ALA A 20 -14.36 19.36 5.76
N GLN A 21 -13.04 19.19 5.58
CA GLN A 21 -12.18 20.26 5.08
C GLN A 21 -12.52 20.61 3.62
N ALA A 22 -12.64 19.61 2.75
CA ALA A 22 -13.03 19.83 1.34
C ALA A 22 -14.40 20.54 1.21
N TYR A 23 -15.34 20.22 2.10
CA TYR A 23 -16.62 20.92 2.16
C TYR A 23 -16.45 22.40 2.52
N ARG A 24 -15.61 22.72 3.52
CA ARG A 24 -15.30 24.10 3.91
C ARG A 24 -14.60 24.87 2.79
N ASP A 25 -13.60 24.25 2.16
CA ASP A 25 -12.82 24.87 1.10
C ASP A 25 -13.72 25.25 -0.09
N GLN A 26 -14.79 24.49 -0.35
CA GLN A 26 -15.77 24.83 -1.36
C GLN A 26 -16.60 26.09 -1.02
N GLU A 27 -16.84 26.37 0.27
CA GLU A 27 -17.56 27.61 0.65
C GLU A 27 -16.69 28.85 0.43
N GLU A 28 -15.36 28.70 0.48
CA GLU A 28 -14.39 29.79 0.34
C GLU A 28 -13.90 29.99 -1.11
N THR A 29 -14.13 29.01 -2.01
CA THR A 29 -13.58 29.02 -3.37
C THR A 29 -14.51 29.75 -4.35
N HIS A 30 -14.01 30.79 -5.00
CA HIS A 30 -14.71 31.49 -6.07
C HIS A 30 -14.80 30.58 -7.32
N GLY A 31 -15.98 30.56 -7.98
CA GLY A 31 -16.20 29.77 -9.21
C GLY A 31 -16.87 28.41 -8.99
N ILE A 32 -17.02 27.98 -7.76
CA ILE A 32 -17.77 26.74 -7.44
C ILE A 32 -19.28 26.90 -7.71
N ALA A 33 -19.79 28.13 -7.75
CA ALA A 33 -21.20 28.41 -8.05
C ALA A 33 -21.63 27.94 -9.45
N ASP A 34 -20.68 27.83 -10.40
CA ASP A 34 -20.95 27.38 -11.77
C ASP A 34 -20.97 25.85 -11.91
N MET A 35 -20.53 25.12 -10.88
CA MET A 35 -20.52 23.66 -10.85
C MET A 35 -21.86 23.10 -10.36
N THR A 36 -22.25 21.98 -10.94
CA THR A 36 -23.43 21.23 -10.46
C THR A 36 -23.22 20.67 -9.06
N PHE A 37 -24.32 20.34 -8.38
CA PHE A 37 -24.24 19.68 -7.08
C PHE A 37 -23.47 18.37 -7.13
N ASP A 38 -23.67 17.55 -8.19
CA ASP A 38 -23.03 16.26 -8.35
C ASP A 38 -21.52 16.39 -8.50
N GLU A 39 -21.04 17.36 -9.28
CA GLU A 39 -19.61 17.63 -9.43
C GLU A 39 -18.97 18.06 -8.09
N ARG A 40 -19.61 18.97 -7.39
CA ARG A 40 -19.14 19.46 -6.09
C ARG A 40 -19.11 18.36 -5.03
N PHE A 41 -20.14 17.53 -5.00
CA PHE A 41 -20.22 16.40 -4.07
C PHE A 41 -19.17 15.33 -4.41
N ALA A 42 -18.95 15.03 -5.69
CA ALA A 42 -17.91 14.12 -6.13
C ALA A 42 -16.53 14.58 -5.64
N MET A 43 -16.17 15.86 -5.80
CA MET A 43 -14.89 16.40 -5.32
C MET A 43 -14.69 16.18 -3.81
N ILE A 44 -15.74 16.38 -3.01
CA ILE A 44 -15.69 16.18 -1.55
C ILE A 44 -15.45 14.71 -1.20
N VAL A 45 -16.14 13.80 -1.89
CA VAL A 45 -16.01 12.35 -1.69
C VAL A 45 -14.63 11.85 -2.13
N ASP A 46 -14.16 12.31 -3.30
CA ASP A 46 -12.87 11.93 -3.86
C ASP A 46 -11.72 12.35 -2.95
N ALA A 47 -11.77 13.55 -2.36
CA ALA A 47 -10.76 14.02 -1.42
C ALA A 47 -10.60 13.06 -0.22
N GLU A 48 -11.67 12.61 0.39
CA GLU A 48 -11.65 11.66 1.52
C GLU A 48 -11.18 10.27 1.05
N TRP A 49 -11.67 9.81 -0.11
CA TRP A 49 -11.31 8.53 -0.69
C TRP A 49 -9.81 8.43 -0.97
N ASP A 50 -9.26 9.44 -1.63
CA ASP A 50 -7.83 9.47 -1.97
C ASP A 50 -6.96 9.57 -0.71
N SER A 51 -7.34 10.39 0.25
CA SER A 51 -6.66 10.48 1.54
C SER A 51 -6.62 9.11 2.24
N ARG A 52 -7.74 8.39 2.29
CA ARG A 52 -7.79 7.05 2.89
C ARG A 52 -6.92 6.03 2.14
N ARG A 53 -6.89 6.09 0.82
CA ARG A 53 -6.04 5.23 -0.01
C ARG A 53 -4.56 5.50 0.26
N ILE A 54 -4.16 6.78 0.28
CA ILE A 54 -2.78 7.19 0.60
C ILE A 54 -2.39 6.72 2.00
N ASN A 55 -3.23 6.95 2.99
CA ASN A 55 -2.98 6.55 4.37
C ASN A 55 -2.89 5.02 4.52
N LYS A 56 -3.75 4.28 3.83
CA LYS A 56 -3.70 2.80 3.81
C LYS A 56 -2.39 2.32 3.19
N ARG A 57 -1.99 2.86 2.04
CA ARG A 57 -0.73 2.53 1.36
C ARG A 57 0.47 2.81 2.27
N THR A 58 0.55 4.01 2.85
CA THR A 58 1.65 4.41 3.74
C THR A 58 1.75 3.48 4.95
N ARG A 59 0.61 3.11 5.53
CA ARG A 59 0.57 2.15 6.64
C ARG A 59 1.10 0.77 6.21
N LEU A 60 0.69 0.26 5.05
CA LEU A 60 1.14 -1.04 4.54
C LEU A 60 2.65 -1.05 4.30
N LEU A 61 3.19 -0.01 3.67
CA LEU A 61 4.63 0.13 3.43
C LEU A 61 5.42 0.15 4.75
N ARG A 62 4.95 0.90 5.74
CA ARG A 62 5.59 0.95 7.06
C ARG A 62 5.52 -0.39 7.79
N GLN A 63 4.39 -1.10 7.71
CA GLN A 63 4.20 -2.40 8.37
C GLN A 63 5.01 -3.52 7.71
N ALA A 64 5.33 -3.39 6.43
CA ALA A 64 6.11 -4.38 5.69
C ALA A 64 7.55 -4.50 6.18
N ALA A 65 8.11 -3.46 6.80
CA ALA A 65 9.47 -3.42 7.35
C ALA A 65 10.56 -3.82 6.33
N PHE A 66 10.46 -3.32 5.09
CA PHE A 66 11.45 -3.63 4.04
C PHE A 66 12.87 -3.18 4.44
N SER A 67 13.88 -3.96 4.04
CA SER A 67 15.28 -3.54 4.15
C SER A 67 15.62 -2.39 3.21
N ASP A 68 14.86 -2.24 2.12
CA ASP A 68 14.95 -1.14 1.16
C ASP A 68 13.54 -0.66 0.80
N PRO A 69 12.98 0.29 1.57
CA PRO A 69 11.61 0.77 1.36
C PRO A 69 11.47 1.67 0.12
N GLU A 70 12.57 2.20 -0.41
CA GLU A 70 12.62 3.04 -1.62
C GLU A 70 12.67 2.20 -2.90
N ALA A 71 12.89 0.88 -2.80
CA ALA A 71 12.97 0.01 -3.97
C ALA A 71 11.69 0.06 -4.80
N ASN A 72 11.85 0.30 -6.11
CA ASN A 72 10.71 0.38 -7.02
C ASN A 72 10.98 -0.40 -8.31
N VAL A 73 9.96 -1.08 -8.81
CA VAL A 73 10.05 -1.84 -10.08
C VAL A 73 10.37 -0.95 -11.29
N ILE A 74 10.08 0.35 -11.20
CA ILE A 74 10.40 1.33 -12.26
C ILE A 74 11.91 1.57 -12.36
N ASP A 75 12.63 1.45 -11.24
CA ASP A 75 14.07 1.73 -11.16
C ASP A 75 14.95 0.54 -11.55
N ILE A 76 14.34 -0.56 -12.00
CA ILE A 76 15.06 -1.75 -12.42
C ILE A 76 15.86 -1.46 -13.69
N ARG A 77 17.19 -1.69 -13.62
CA ARG A 77 18.06 -1.65 -14.79
C ARG A 77 18.00 -2.98 -15.53
N TYR A 78 17.70 -2.91 -16.83
CA TYR A 78 17.60 -4.07 -17.71
C TYR A 78 18.85 -4.18 -18.61
N ASP A 79 20.03 -4.05 -18.02
CA ASP A 79 21.30 -4.22 -18.73
C ASP A 79 21.42 -5.67 -19.25
N ALA A 80 22.05 -5.84 -20.43
CA ALA A 80 22.15 -7.12 -21.12
C ALA A 80 22.75 -8.25 -20.26
N ASP A 81 23.69 -7.91 -19.39
CA ASP A 81 24.38 -8.86 -18.50
C ASP A 81 23.48 -9.42 -17.39
N ARG A 82 22.39 -8.73 -17.06
CA ARG A 82 21.49 -9.12 -15.95
C ARG A 82 20.49 -10.20 -16.34
N LYS A 83 20.25 -10.41 -17.63
CA LYS A 83 19.27 -11.40 -18.16
C LYS A 83 17.89 -11.32 -17.51
N LEU A 84 17.47 -10.11 -17.11
CA LEU A 84 16.14 -9.87 -16.55
C LEU A 84 15.14 -9.63 -17.68
N ASP A 85 14.07 -10.42 -17.70
CA ASP A 85 12.97 -10.22 -18.62
C ASP A 85 12.03 -9.12 -18.10
N LYS A 86 11.96 -8.01 -18.84
CA LYS A 86 11.10 -6.86 -18.50
C LYS A 86 9.62 -7.23 -18.50
N ALA A 87 9.17 -8.07 -19.42
CA ALA A 87 7.77 -8.50 -19.48
C ALA A 87 7.42 -9.34 -18.26
N ARG A 88 8.31 -10.22 -17.85
CA ARG A 88 8.15 -11.05 -16.66
C ARG A 88 8.11 -10.22 -15.38
N ILE A 89 8.95 -9.21 -15.25
CA ILE A 89 8.93 -8.31 -14.09
C ILE A 89 7.62 -7.51 -14.07
N ALA A 90 7.15 -7.00 -15.20
CA ALA A 90 5.87 -6.29 -15.29
C ALA A 90 4.68 -7.20 -14.89
N GLU A 91 4.67 -8.46 -15.33
CA GLU A 91 3.69 -9.46 -14.91
C GLU A 91 3.70 -9.67 -13.38
N LEU A 92 4.89 -9.80 -12.78
CA LEU A 92 5.04 -9.96 -11.34
C LEU A 92 4.57 -8.70 -10.57
N ALA A 93 4.83 -7.52 -11.11
CA ALA A 93 4.43 -6.25 -10.51
C ALA A 93 2.90 -6.05 -10.47
N ASN A 94 2.14 -6.72 -11.34
CA ASN A 94 0.68 -6.72 -11.31
C ASN A 94 0.08 -7.52 -10.14
N CYS A 95 0.91 -8.27 -9.40
CA CYS A 95 0.51 -9.01 -8.19
C CYS A 95 -0.59 -10.08 -8.39
N GLU A 96 -0.92 -10.48 -9.62
CA GLU A 96 -1.91 -11.54 -9.89
C GLU A 96 -1.46 -12.90 -9.32
N TRP A 97 -0.16 -13.14 -9.23
CA TRP A 97 0.41 -14.32 -8.58
C TRP A 97 0.04 -14.41 -7.09
N VAL A 98 -0.13 -13.26 -6.40
CA VAL A 98 -0.58 -13.21 -4.98
C VAL A 98 -2.02 -13.71 -4.89
N LYS A 99 -2.90 -13.21 -5.75
CA LYS A 99 -4.31 -13.65 -5.82
C LYS A 99 -4.43 -15.13 -6.19
N ALA A 100 -3.55 -15.59 -7.08
CA ALA A 100 -3.49 -16.99 -7.51
C ALA A 100 -2.77 -17.91 -6.51
N HIS A 101 -2.35 -17.41 -5.34
CA HIS A 101 -1.61 -18.14 -4.30
C HIS A 101 -0.34 -18.84 -4.84
N ARG A 102 0.37 -18.19 -5.77
CA ARG A 102 1.61 -18.71 -6.36
C ARG A 102 2.81 -18.16 -5.61
N ASN A 103 3.88 -18.96 -5.55
CA ASN A 103 5.16 -18.54 -5.00
C ASN A 103 6.07 -17.97 -6.08
N VAL A 104 6.89 -16.99 -5.70
CA VAL A 104 7.96 -16.46 -6.55
C VAL A 104 9.29 -16.77 -5.88
N VAL A 105 10.21 -17.38 -6.63
CA VAL A 105 11.58 -17.67 -6.18
C VAL A 105 12.54 -16.87 -7.03
N ILE A 106 13.41 -16.09 -6.37
CA ILE A 106 14.42 -15.26 -7.02
C ILE A 106 15.79 -15.88 -6.76
N THR A 107 16.44 -16.36 -7.82
CA THR A 107 17.76 -16.99 -7.75
C THR A 107 18.80 -16.16 -8.50
N GLY A 108 20.05 -16.30 -8.13
CA GLY A 108 21.16 -15.58 -8.77
C GLY A 108 22.39 -15.46 -7.87
N ALA A 109 23.49 -14.93 -8.42
CA ALA A 109 24.75 -14.72 -7.71
C ALA A 109 24.62 -13.77 -6.51
N SER A 110 25.54 -13.83 -5.56
CA SER A 110 25.63 -12.85 -4.48
C SER A 110 25.83 -11.45 -5.07
N GLY A 111 25.22 -10.43 -4.47
CA GLY A 111 25.32 -9.05 -4.98
C GLY A 111 24.47 -8.72 -6.22
N ALA A 112 23.78 -9.68 -6.84
CA ALA A 112 22.99 -9.46 -8.05
C ALA A 112 21.69 -8.65 -7.82
N GLY A 113 21.42 -8.13 -6.62
CA GLY A 113 20.23 -7.31 -6.33
C GLY A 113 18.95 -8.09 -6.04
N LYS A 114 19.04 -9.39 -5.68
CA LYS A 114 17.85 -10.23 -5.39
C LYS A 114 16.97 -9.66 -4.28
N SER A 115 17.56 -9.23 -3.17
CA SER A 115 16.84 -8.67 -2.03
C SER A 115 16.18 -7.34 -2.40
N TRP A 116 16.87 -6.50 -3.16
CA TRP A 116 16.33 -5.26 -3.69
C TRP A 116 15.12 -5.52 -4.59
N LEU A 117 15.22 -6.48 -5.52
CA LEU A 117 14.12 -6.89 -6.39
C LEU A 117 12.93 -7.43 -5.58
N ALA A 118 13.19 -8.23 -4.54
CA ALA A 118 12.14 -8.70 -3.65
C ALA A 118 11.44 -7.55 -2.93
N CYS A 119 12.18 -6.54 -2.44
CA CYS A 119 11.61 -5.33 -1.87
C CYS A 119 10.78 -4.55 -2.89
N ALA A 120 11.28 -4.38 -4.13
CA ALA A 120 10.56 -3.67 -5.18
C ALA A 120 9.21 -4.35 -5.54
N LEU A 121 9.18 -5.67 -5.63
CA LEU A 121 7.94 -6.43 -5.81
C LEU A 121 7.02 -6.35 -4.58
N GLY A 122 7.58 -6.34 -3.38
CA GLY A 122 6.85 -6.13 -2.14
C GLY A 122 6.21 -4.74 -2.07
N VAL A 123 6.93 -3.70 -2.48
CA VAL A 123 6.40 -2.33 -2.59
C VAL A 123 5.26 -2.27 -3.62
N ALA A 124 5.41 -2.94 -4.78
CA ALA A 124 4.35 -3.06 -5.78
C ALA A 124 3.11 -3.74 -5.19
N ALA A 125 3.27 -4.79 -4.40
CA ALA A 125 2.17 -5.45 -3.70
C ALA A 125 1.49 -4.54 -2.66
N CYS A 126 2.23 -3.74 -1.90
CA CYS A 126 1.66 -2.74 -1.00
C CYS A 126 0.88 -1.65 -1.77
N ASN A 127 1.36 -1.24 -2.95
CA ASN A 127 0.65 -0.31 -3.83
C ASN A 127 -0.66 -0.90 -4.36
N ALA A 128 -0.71 -2.22 -4.56
CA ALA A 128 -1.93 -2.97 -4.87
C ALA A 128 -2.78 -3.31 -3.62
N PHE A 129 -2.46 -2.72 -2.47
CA PHE A 129 -3.16 -2.89 -1.18
C PHE A 129 -3.07 -4.28 -0.56
N HIS A 130 -2.11 -5.10 -0.96
CA HIS A 130 -1.79 -6.35 -0.28
C HIS A 130 -0.98 -6.07 0.99
N SER A 131 -1.21 -6.87 2.03
CA SER A 131 -0.37 -6.87 3.24
C SER A 131 0.91 -7.65 2.95
N VAL A 132 2.04 -7.03 3.22
CA VAL A 132 3.37 -7.61 3.01
C VAL A 132 4.14 -7.59 4.32
N ARG A 133 4.93 -8.61 4.56
CA ARG A 133 5.94 -8.65 5.62
C ARG A 133 7.27 -9.08 5.01
N TYR A 134 8.26 -8.23 5.12
CA TYR A 134 9.65 -8.57 4.81
C TYR A 134 10.30 -9.16 6.06
N THR A 135 10.99 -10.27 5.93
CA THR A 135 11.78 -10.86 7.01
C THR A 135 12.95 -11.64 6.43
N ARG A 136 14.05 -11.72 7.16
CA ARG A 136 15.17 -12.57 6.82
C ARG A 136 14.94 -13.97 7.36
N MET A 137 15.45 -14.99 6.67
CA MET A 137 15.25 -16.39 7.07
C MET A 137 15.69 -16.67 8.52
N PRO A 138 16.87 -16.21 9.01
CA PRO A 138 17.25 -16.42 10.42
C PRO A 138 16.24 -15.80 11.38
N GLU A 139 15.81 -14.58 11.17
CA GLU A 139 14.83 -13.87 12.00
C GLU A 139 13.48 -14.62 12.04
N MET A 140 13.04 -15.13 10.89
CA MET A 140 11.82 -15.93 10.81
C MET A 140 11.94 -17.25 11.58
N LEU A 141 13.08 -17.90 11.51
CA LEU A 141 13.34 -19.16 12.24
C LEU A 141 13.40 -18.90 13.75
N ASP A 142 14.03 -17.82 14.19
CA ASP A 142 14.09 -17.42 15.59
C ASP A 142 12.68 -17.13 16.14
N GLU A 143 11.85 -16.41 15.39
CA GLU A 143 10.46 -16.17 15.76
C GLU A 143 9.65 -17.48 15.87
N LEU A 144 9.88 -18.42 14.96
CA LEU A 144 9.21 -19.72 14.98
C LEU A 144 9.67 -20.61 16.14
N THR A 145 10.94 -20.51 16.59
CA THR A 145 11.45 -21.25 17.72
C THR A 145 10.99 -20.69 19.07
N VAL A 146 10.80 -19.37 19.16
CA VAL A 146 10.28 -18.73 20.38
C VAL A 146 8.76 -18.93 20.53
N SER A 147 8.04 -19.04 19.43
CA SER A 147 6.59 -19.27 19.44
C SER A 147 6.24 -20.74 19.57
N LYS A 148 6.76 -21.41 20.60
CA LYS A 148 6.41 -22.81 20.88
C LYS A 148 4.95 -22.96 21.29
N ASP A 149 4.29 -23.92 20.70
CA ASP A 149 2.98 -24.49 20.97
C ASP A 149 1.76 -23.70 20.41
N GLU A 150 0.97 -23.01 21.19
CA GLU A 150 -0.27 -22.37 20.68
C GLU A 150 -0.05 -21.06 19.90
N GLU A 151 1.01 -20.32 20.19
CA GLU A 151 1.34 -19.09 19.46
C GLU A 151 1.85 -19.39 18.04
N TRP A 152 2.48 -20.53 17.81
CA TRP A 152 2.93 -20.94 16.47
C TRP A 152 1.76 -21.06 15.48
N LEU A 153 0.63 -21.61 15.89
CA LEU A 153 -0.58 -21.69 15.06
C LEU A 153 -1.21 -20.32 14.79
N LYS A 154 -1.09 -19.37 15.72
CA LYS A 154 -1.56 -17.99 15.56
C LYS A 154 -0.63 -17.17 14.67
N SER A 155 0.68 -17.41 14.72
CA SER A 155 1.68 -16.76 13.85
C SER A 155 1.56 -17.27 12.40
N LYS A 156 1.32 -18.56 12.20
CA LYS A 156 1.10 -19.17 10.88
C LYS A 156 -0.14 -18.59 10.17
N LYS A 157 -1.22 -18.33 10.91
CA LYS A 157 -2.42 -17.65 10.37
C LYS A 157 -2.18 -16.18 9.99
N ARG A 158 -1.14 -15.52 10.51
CA ARG A 158 -0.76 -14.16 10.15
C ARG A 158 0.10 -14.10 8.87
N CYS A 159 0.81 -15.16 8.53
CA CYS A 159 1.61 -15.26 7.31
C CYS A 159 0.78 -15.64 6.07
N THR A 160 -0.46 -16.13 6.25
CA THR A 160 -1.35 -16.61 5.16
C THR A 160 -2.54 -15.69 4.88
N LYS A 161 -2.59 -14.53 5.51
CA LYS A 161 -3.55 -13.45 5.22
C LYS A 161 -2.85 -12.28 4.54
#